data_0ae2ba0f1acadafe5337c6f17815038d
#
_entry.id   0ae2ba0f1acadafe5337c6f17815038d
#
_cell.length_a   1.000
_cell.length_b   1.000
_cell.length_c   1.000
_cell.angle_alpha   90.00
_cell.angle_beta   90.00
_cell.angle_gamma   90.00
#
_symmetry.space_group_name_H-M   'P 1'
#
loop_
_entity.id
_entity.type
_entity.pdbx_description
1 polymer ?
#
loop_
_entity_poly.entity_id
_entity_poly.type
_entity_poly.pdbx_seq_one_letter_code
_entity_poly.pdbx_strand_id
1 'polypeptide(L)'
;DALPELVAGLGEPDAVTCATGRTGLFANRPGEASYALRAAVGRRVAVSMERFLQGIALGTAREGEGPFRSRLVTEVTGVAPVPAVTPGTGFTEDTAAAEAGRCLDCQCLTCVKHCVFLAHYKSYPKAYARQIYNNSSTVVGIRKANTMINSCMLCGLREELCPGRFSMAAVCLDARRVMVGQNRMPPSAHEFALRDMAFANGEHCALARHAPGATYSRYLFFPGCQLTACDPDGVAAAYADLHRRLGEVGLLLSCCGAPARWSGREALFRESMAVLGAQWQALGRPGLIVACPSCRASLAEGLPEASLVSYWSLLRTIGPPREAMALDGRRLAMNDPCAARHDATVQRDVRELLGECGVKAVEPALT
;
A
#
# COMPACT_ATOMS: atom_id res chain seq x y z
N ASP A 1 -45.11 -3.70 32.25
CA ASP A 1 -45.00 -4.88 33.16
C ASP A 1 -46.02 -6.00 32.85
N ALA A 2 -46.95 -5.83 31.91
CA ALA A 2 -47.91 -6.87 31.52
C ALA A 2 -47.46 -7.76 30.31
N LEU A 3 -46.26 -7.55 29.77
CA LEU A 3 -45.72 -8.28 28.61
C LEU A 3 -45.34 -9.75 28.89
N PRO A 4 -44.85 -10.15 30.08
CA PRO A 4 -44.52 -11.54 30.35
C PRO A 4 -45.73 -12.51 30.38
N GLU A 5 -46.86 -12.05 30.86
CA GLU A 5 -48.06 -12.88 30.96
C GLU A 5 -48.77 -13.08 29.60
N LEU A 6 -48.68 -12.11 28.71
CA LEU A 6 -49.23 -12.20 27.34
C LEU A 6 -48.45 -13.17 26.45
N VAL A 7 -47.20 -13.44 26.77
CA VAL A 7 -46.28 -14.31 26.00
C VAL A 7 -46.26 -15.74 26.60
N ALA A 8 -46.64 -15.89 27.86
CA ALA A 8 -46.74 -17.20 28.51
C ALA A 8 -47.84 -18.04 27.84
N GLY A 9 -47.45 -19.07 27.10
CA GLY A 9 -48.40 -19.99 26.41
C GLY A 9 -48.44 -19.87 24.89
N LEU A 10 -47.64 -18.96 24.29
CA LEU A 10 -47.60 -18.78 22.81
C LEU A 10 -46.70 -19.76 22.07
N GLY A 11 -45.97 -20.60 22.79
CA GLY A 11 -44.94 -21.47 22.22
C GLY A 11 -43.71 -20.66 21.69
N GLU A 12 -42.68 -21.35 21.28
CA GLU A 12 -41.52 -20.70 20.67
C GLU A 12 -41.89 -20.08 19.29
N PRO A 13 -41.58 -18.82 19.06
CA PRO A 13 -41.78 -18.20 17.74
C PRO A 13 -40.97 -18.91 16.66
N ASP A 14 -41.53 -19.01 15.46
CA ASP A 14 -40.81 -19.56 14.29
C ASP A 14 -39.53 -18.78 14.01
N ALA A 15 -38.45 -19.49 13.75
CA ALA A 15 -37.12 -18.87 13.59
C ALA A 15 -36.99 -17.93 12.35
N VAL A 16 -37.80 -18.16 11.33
CA VAL A 16 -37.76 -17.43 10.06
C VAL A 16 -38.83 -16.33 10.03
N THR A 17 -40.05 -16.65 10.38
CA THR A 17 -41.17 -15.74 10.28
C THR A 17 -41.50 -14.99 11.56
N CYS A 18 -40.94 -15.42 12.69
CA CYS A 18 -41.30 -14.91 14.02
C CYS A 18 -42.78 -15.09 14.39
N ALA A 19 -43.51 -15.93 13.65
CA ALA A 19 -44.89 -16.24 13.94
C ALA A 19 -44.99 -17.10 15.21
N THR A 20 -46.01 -16.82 16.04
CA THR A 20 -46.32 -17.62 17.25
C THR A 20 -47.39 -18.65 16.95
N GLY A 21 -47.71 -19.50 17.92
CA GLY A 21 -48.84 -20.42 17.83
C GLY A 21 -50.20 -19.75 17.66
N ARG A 22 -50.31 -18.43 17.85
CA ARG A 22 -51.55 -17.66 17.69
C ARG A 22 -51.50 -16.83 16.40
N THR A 23 -52.48 -17.06 15.53
CA THR A 23 -52.61 -16.36 14.24
C THR A 23 -52.62 -14.84 14.38
N GLY A 24 -51.75 -14.15 13.60
CA GLY A 24 -51.62 -12.69 13.61
C GLY A 24 -50.75 -12.16 14.78
N LEU A 25 -50.20 -13.02 15.62
CA LEU A 25 -49.29 -12.61 16.67
C LEU A 25 -47.87 -13.04 16.32
N PHE A 26 -46.94 -12.09 16.39
CA PHE A 26 -45.51 -12.29 16.10
C PHE A 26 -44.70 -11.88 17.31
N ALA A 27 -43.66 -12.63 17.62
CA ALA A 27 -42.83 -12.38 18.80
C ALA A 27 -41.34 -12.58 18.47
N ASN A 28 -40.50 -11.89 19.23
CA ASN A 28 -39.05 -12.08 19.21
C ASN A 28 -38.70 -13.19 20.21
N ARG A 29 -37.68 -14.02 19.92
CA ARG A 29 -37.12 -14.96 20.88
C ARG A 29 -36.39 -14.22 21.98
N PRO A 30 -36.62 -14.51 23.25
CA PRO A 30 -35.86 -13.92 24.34
C PRO A 30 -34.43 -14.46 24.34
N GLY A 31 -33.43 -13.59 24.63
CA GLY A 31 -32.05 -14.02 24.86
C GLY A 31 -31.01 -13.52 23.86
N GLU A 32 -31.36 -12.70 22.90
CA GLU A 32 -30.38 -12.15 21.97
C GLU A 32 -29.55 -11.02 22.59
N ALA A 33 -28.23 -11.25 22.71
CA ALA A 33 -27.32 -10.38 23.45
C ALA A 33 -26.94 -9.07 22.74
N SER A 34 -27.05 -8.99 21.39
CA SER A 34 -26.56 -7.82 20.67
C SER A 34 -27.70 -6.92 20.15
N TYR A 35 -27.50 -5.60 20.22
CA TYR A 35 -28.42 -4.61 19.67
C TYR A 35 -28.70 -4.82 18.17
N ALA A 36 -27.68 -5.18 17.39
CA ALA A 36 -27.79 -5.44 15.95
C ALA A 36 -28.70 -6.64 15.65
N LEU A 37 -28.60 -7.70 16.45
CA LEU A 37 -29.46 -8.86 16.33
C LEU A 37 -30.92 -8.51 16.68
N ARG A 38 -31.14 -7.78 17.77
CA ARG A 38 -32.49 -7.31 18.15
C ARG A 38 -33.13 -6.44 17.07
N ALA A 39 -32.37 -5.52 16.48
CA ALA A 39 -32.84 -4.67 15.39
C ALA A 39 -33.17 -5.48 14.11
N ALA A 40 -32.37 -6.49 13.79
CA ALA A 40 -32.61 -7.38 12.65
C ALA A 40 -33.87 -8.23 12.85
N VAL A 41 -34.08 -8.78 14.05
CA VAL A 41 -35.29 -9.54 14.36
C VAL A 41 -36.50 -8.63 14.37
N GLY A 42 -36.42 -7.41 14.92
CA GLY A 42 -37.49 -6.43 14.86
C GLY A 42 -37.93 -6.13 13.43
N ARG A 43 -37.00 -5.96 12.49
CA ARG A 43 -37.33 -5.79 11.04
C ARG A 43 -38.01 -7.05 10.48
N ARG A 44 -37.55 -8.24 10.85
CA ARG A 44 -38.12 -9.51 10.40
C ARG A 44 -39.57 -9.66 10.89
N VAL A 45 -39.82 -9.31 12.15
CA VAL A 45 -41.18 -9.24 12.71
C VAL A 45 -42.04 -8.28 11.92
N ALA A 46 -41.58 -7.07 11.66
CA ALA A 46 -42.35 -6.07 10.90
C ALA A 46 -42.71 -6.54 9.48
N VAL A 47 -41.76 -7.17 8.76
CA VAL A 47 -42.01 -7.77 7.45
C VAL A 47 -43.04 -8.91 7.54
N SER A 48 -43.01 -9.71 8.57
CA SER A 48 -43.98 -10.77 8.78
C SER A 48 -45.37 -10.24 9.05
N MET A 49 -45.49 -9.18 9.85
CA MET A 49 -46.77 -8.49 10.09
C MET A 49 -47.31 -7.87 8.81
N GLU A 50 -46.50 -7.20 8.01
CA GLU A 50 -46.89 -6.62 6.73
C GLU A 50 -47.38 -7.70 5.77
N ARG A 51 -46.66 -8.79 5.61
CA ARG A 51 -47.06 -9.91 4.74
C ARG A 51 -48.34 -10.58 5.22
N PHE A 52 -48.54 -10.73 6.52
CA PHE A 52 -49.75 -11.26 7.09
C PHE A 52 -50.97 -10.38 6.73
N LEU A 53 -50.83 -9.07 6.89
CA LEU A 53 -51.89 -8.11 6.56
C LEU A 53 -52.20 -8.10 5.06
N GLN A 54 -51.24 -8.36 4.21
CA GLN A 54 -51.38 -8.41 2.75
C GLN A 54 -51.82 -9.81 2.24
N GLY A 55 -51.93 -10.79 3.08
CA GLY A 55 -52.25 -12.18 2.71
C GLY A 55 -51.13 -12.88 1.93
N ILE A 56 -49.88 -12.41 2.06
CA ILE A 56 -48.71 -12.99 1.39
C ILE A 56 -48.08 -14.06 2.25
N ALA A 57 -47.50 -15.11 1.61
CA ALA A 57 -46.81 -16.19 2.29
C ALA A 57 -45.67 -15.67 3.15
N LEU A 58 -45.69 -15.99 4.45
CA LEU A 58 -44.77 -15.49 5.46
C LEU A 58 -43.33 -16.00 5.26
N GLY A 59 -43.14 -17.20 4.75
CA GLY A 59 -41.82 -17.86 4.65
C GLY A 59 -41.10 -17.70 3.33
N THR A 60 -41.75 -17.15 2.30
CA THR A 60 -41.15 -17.07 0.94
C THR A 60 -40.10 -15.99 0.85
N ALA A 61 -38.94 -16.28 0.20
CA ALA A 61 -37.85 -15.35 -0.08
C ALA A 61 -37.35 -14.55 1.15
N ARG A 62 -37.05 -15.27 2.23
CA ARG A 62 -36.54 -14.70 3.49
C ARG A 62 -35.01 -14.73 3.63
N GLU A 63 -34.30 -15.27 2.64
CA GLU A 63 -32.85 -15.44 2.68
C GLU A 63 -32.09 -14.10 2.76
N GLY A 64 -32.71 -13.03 2.26
CA GLY A 64 -32.17 -11.66 2.31
C GLY A 64 -32.46 -10.89 3.59
N GLU A 65 -33.21 -11.44 4.52
CA GLU A 65 -33.58 -10.78 5.77
C GLU A 65 -32.67 -11.19 6.91
N GLY A 66 -31.69 -10.39 7.26
CA GLY A 66 -30.71 -10.67 8.33
C GLY A 66 -31.30 -11.27 9.63
N PRO A 67 -30.46 -11.60 10.60
CA PRO A 67 -29.17 -10.99 10.82
C PRO A 67 -28.13 -11.59 9.90
N PHE A 68 -27.64 -10.81 9.01
CA PHE A 68 -26.40 -11.21 8.36
C PHE A 68 -25.37 -11.36 9.47
N ARG A 69 -24.66 -12.46 9.51
CA ARG A 69 -23.46 -12.57 10.33
C ARG A 69 -22.53 -11.46 9.85
N SER A 70 -22.56 -10.33 10.54
CA SER A 70 -21.55 -9.31 10.38
C SER A 70 -20.27 -9.93 10.90
N ARG A 71 -19.39 -10.34 9.99
CA ARG A 71 -18.01 -10.72 10.32
C ARG A 71 -17.15 -9.47 10.36
N LEU A 72 -17.67 -8.40 10.96
CA LEU A 72 -16.90 -7.18 11.14
C LEU A 72 -15.82 -7.49 12.17
N VAL A 73 -14.65 -7.89 11.69
CA VAL A 73 -13.47 -8.11 12.52
C VAL A 73 -12.79 -6.75 12.68
N THR A 74 -13.30 -5.96 13.63
CA THR A 74 -12.68 -4.68 14.01
C THR A 74 -11.56 -4.89 15.03
N GLU A 75 -11.53 -6.06 15.66
CA GLU A 75 -10.56 -6.45 16.67
C GLU A 75 -10.15 -7.89 16.43
N VAL A 76 -8.85 -8.16 16.50
CA VAL A 76 -8.26 -9.49 16.33
C VAL A 76 -7.80 -10.08 17.68
N THR A 77 -8.12 -9.43 18.79
CA THR A 77 -7.85 -9.96 20.14
C THR A 77 -8.55 -11.30 20.31
N GLY A 78 -7.79 -12.33 20.63
CA GLY A 78 -8.31 -13.69 20.76
C GLY A 78 -8.40 -14.51 19.48
N VAL A 79 -8.07 -13.93 18.33
CA VAL A 79 -7.89 -14.71 17.10
C VAL A 79 -6.50 -15.33 17.12
N ALA A 80 -6.42 -16.66 17.16
CA ALA A 80 -5.14 -17.37 17.14
C ALA A 80 -4.40 -17.05 15.82
N PRO A 81 -3.13 -16.63 15.90
CA PRO A 81 -2.34 -16.42 14.71
C PRO A 81 -2.17 -17.72 13.92
N VAL A 82 -2.53 -17.72 12.67
CA VAL A 82 -2.24 -18.82 11.75
C VAL A 82 -1.04 -18.41 10.91
N PRO A 83 0.06 -19.20 10.89
CA PRO A 83 1.24 -18.86 10.09
C PRO A 83 0.89 -18.68 8.62
N ALA A 84 1.53 -17.70 7.98
CA ALA A 84 1.40 -17.51 6.54
C ALA A 84 1.98 -18.72 5.80
N VAL A 85 1.30 -19.15 4.76
CA VAL A 85 1.85 -20.14 3.84
C VAL A 85 2.86 -19.42 2.94
N THR A 86 4.15 -19.75 3.09
CA THR A 86 5.20 -19.18 2.24
C THR A 86 5.32 -20.03 0.98
N PRO A 87 4.93 -19.54 -0.19
CA PRO A 87 5.13 -20.27 -1.44
C PRO A 87 6.62 -20.30 -1.77
N GLY A 88 7.12 -21.43 -2.26
CA GLY A 88 8.45 -21.52 -2.86
C GLY A 88 8.49 -20.78 -4.21
N THR A 89 8.24 -21.51 -5.29
CA THR A 89 8.15 -20.96 -6.66
C THR A 89 6.74 -20.47 -7.04
N GLY A 90 5.74 -20.66 -6.18
CA GLY A 90 4.33 -20.29 -6.36
C GLY A 90 3.41 -21.12 -5.46
N PHE A 91 2.14 -20.75 -5.41
CA PHE A 91 1.13 -21.53 -4.69
C PHE A 91 0.69 -22.74 -5.51
N THR A 92 0.60 -23.91 -4.88
CA THR A 92 -0.21 -25.03 -5.34
C THR A 92 -1.68 -24.78 -4.99
N GLU A 93 -2.61 -25.58 -5.50
CA GLU A 93 -4.02 -25.46 -5.16
C GLU A 93 -4.26 -25.59 -3.66
N ASP A 94 -3.64 -26.57 -3.00
CA ASP A 94 -3.77 -26.80 -1.55
C ASP A 94 -3.18 -25.66 -0.72
N THR A 95 -2.00 -25.15 -1.10
CA THR A 95 -1.38 -24.04 -0.38
C THR A 95 -2.10 -22.71 -0.61
N ALA A 96 -2.69 -22.50 -1.78
CA ALA A 96 -3.56 -21.37 -2.07
C ALA A 96 -4.86 -21.44 -1.24
N ALA A 97 -5.47 -22.61 -1.12
CA ALA A 97 -6.65 -22.83 -0.31
C ALA A 97 -6.37 -22.60 1.19
N ALA A 98 -5.23 -23.11 1.68
CA ALA A 98 -4.79 -22.89 3.06
C ALA A 98 -4.56 -21.41 3.37
N GLU A 99 -3.89 -20.66 2.47
CA GLU A 99 -3.69 -19.22 2.63
C GLU A 99 -5.01 -18.43 2.53
N ALA A 100 -5.90 -18.83 1.63
CA ALA A 100 -7.24 -18.25 1.54
C ALA A 100 -8.06 -18.46 2.81
N GLY A 101 -7.89 -19.60 3.50
CA GLY A 101 -8.53 -19.90 4.77
C GLY A 101 -8.15 -18.97 5.92
N ARG A 102 -7.02 -18.29 5.84
CA ARG A 102 -6.58 -17.26 6.80
C ARG A 102 -7.34 -15.94 6.66
N CYS A 103 -8.15 -15.79 5.64
CA CYS A 103 -8.84 -14.52 5.33
C CYS A 103 -9.83 -14.13 6.43
N LEU A 104 -9.68 -12.91 6.98
CA LEU A 104 -10.61 -12.31 7.95
C LEU A 104 -11.79 -11.58 7.29
N ASP A 105 -12.06 -11.84 6.02
CA ASP A 105 -13.17 -11.28 5.21
C ASP A 105 -13.15 -9.75 5.01
N CYS A 106 -12.07 -9.04 5.34
CA CYS A 106 -11.88 -7.60 5.11
C CYS A 106 -13.04 -6.71 5.62
N GLN A 107 -13.69 -7.07 6.71
CA GLN A 107 -14.89 -6.35 7.19
C GLN A 107 -14.59 -5.23 8.17
N CYS A 108 -13.37 -5.12 8.69
CA CYS A 108 -12.99 -4.04 9.62
C CYS A 108 -12.99 -2.65 8.97
N LEU A 109 -12.83 -2.57 7.64
CA LEU A 109 -12.82 -1.33 6.83
C LEU A 109 -11.80 -0.26 7.28
N THR A 110 -10.88 -0.57 8.19
CA THR A 110 -9.87 0.37 8.69
C THR A 110 -9.04 0.92 7.53
N CYS A 111 -8.60 0.06 6.62
CA CYS A 111 -7.85 0.48 5.44
C CYS A 111 -8.66 1.37 4.48
N VAL A 112 -9.99 1.23 4.43
CA VAL A 112 -10.85 2.06 3.58
C VAL A 112 -10.94 3.49 4.13
N LYS A 113 -10.97 3.63 5.46
CA LYS A 113 -11.06 4.94 6.14
C LYS A 113 -9.78 5.77 5.95
N HIS A 114 -8.63 5.12 5.86
CA HIS A 114 -7.32 5.79 5.82
C HIS A 114 -6.66 5.83 4.43
N CYS A 115 -7.18 5.08 3.46
CA CYS A 115 -6.63 5.03 2.11
C CYS A 115 -7.49 5.82 1.12
N VAL A 116 -6.98 6.96 0.64
CA VAL A 116 -7.68 7.82 -0.35
C VAL A 116 -8.09 7.04 -1.59
N PHE A 117 -7.28 6.09 -2.07
CA PHE A 117 -7.62 5.22 -3.19
C PHE A 117 -8.86 4.36 -2.91
N LEU A 118 -8.94 3.68 -1.75
CA LEU A 118 -10.10 2.87 -1.40
C LEU A 118 -11.33 3.72 -1.11
N ALA A 119 -11.16 4.87 -0.47
CA ALA A 119 -12.25 5.82 -0.24
C ALA A 119 -12.82 6.35 -1.57
N HIS A 120 -11.96 6.64 -2.56
CA HIS A 120 -12.38 7.09 -3.88
C HIS A 120 -13.24 6.03 -4.60
N TYR A 121 -12.80 4.78 -4.63
CA TYR A 121 -13.52 3.69 -5.30
C TYR A 121 -14.64 3.08 -4.45
N LYS A 122 -14.79 3.49 -3.20
CA LYS A 122 -15.90 3.15 -2.28
C LYS A 122 -16.10 1.66 -2.05
N SER A 123 -15.00 0.88 -2.01
CA SER A 123 -15.06 -0.56 -1.77
C SER A 123 -13.90 -1.04 -0.90
N TYR A 124 -13.78 -2.31 -0.66
CA TYR A 124 -12.80 -2.92 0.24
C TYR A 124 -11.92 -3.94 -0.47
N PRO A 125 -10.75 -4.32 0.09
CA PRO A 125 -9.73 -5.11 -0.60
C PRO A 125 -10.22 -6.41 -1.23
N LYS A 126 -11.07 -7.20 -0.54
CA LYS A 126 -11.62 -8.45 -1.09
C LYS A 126 -12.44 -8.21 -2.36
N ALA A 127 -13.28 -7.15 -2.38
CA ALA A 127 -14.06 -6.79 -3.55
C ALA A 127 -13.16 -6.35 -4.71
N TYR A 128 -12.09 -5.61 -4.41
CA TYR A 128 -11.11 -5.22 -5.45
C TYR A 128 -10.32 -6.40 -5.99
N ALA A 129 -9.86 -7.31 -5.15
CA ALA A 129 -9.19 -8.53 -5.61
C ALA A 129 -10.07 -9.31 -6.58
N ARG A 130 -11.38 -9.44 -6.26
CA ARG A 130 -12.36 -10.06 -7.16
C ARG A 130 -12.56 -9.28 -8.47
N GLN A 131 -12.63 -7.94 -8.38
CA GLN A 131 -12.74 -7.10 -9.58
C GLN A 131 -11.50 -7.21 -10.48
N ILE A 132 -10.30 -7.25 -9.89
CA ILE A 132 -9.03 -7.44 -10.59
C ILE A 132 -9.00 -8.81 -11.27
N TYR A 133 -9.38 -9.87 -10.56
CA TYR A 133 -9.48 -11.22 -11.12
C TYR A 133 -10.44 -11.26 -12.32
N ASN A 134 -11.65 -10.75 -12.15
CA ASN A 134 -12.64 -10.68 -13.24
C ASN A 134 -12.11 -9.88 -14.43
N ASN A 135 -11.44 -8.74 -14.17
CA ASN A 135 -10.85 -7.89 -15.19
C ASN A 135 -9.76 -8.60 -15.99
N SER A 136 -8.94 -9.42 -15.33
CA SER A 136 -7.87 -10.21 -15.94
C SER A 136 -8.43 -11.37 -16.76
N SER A 137 -9.51 -11.99 -16.30
CA SER A 137 -10.19 -13.13 -16.94
C SER A 137 -11.05 -12.74 -18.15
N THR A 138 -11.34 -11.45 -18.34
CA THR A 138 -12.15 -10.95 -19.47
C THR A 138 -11.43 -11.19 -20.78
N VAL A 139 -11.99 -12.03 -21.65
CA VAL A 139 -11.45 -12.30 -22.99
C VAL A 139 -11.86 -11.21 -23.96
N VAL A 140 -13.15 -10.87 -23.99
CA VAL A 140 -13.74 -9.81 -24.83
C VAL A 140 -14.53 -8.87 -23.98
N GLY A 141 -14.39 -7.55 -24.19
CA GLY A 141 -15.14 -6.52 -23.50
C GLY A 141 -14.30 -5.46 -22.81
N ILE A 142 -14.96 -4.57 -22.04
CA ILE A 142 -14.34 -3.44 -21.38
C ILE A 142 -13.71 -3.89 -20.05
N ARG A 143 -12.43 -3.65 -19.89
CA ARG A 143 -11.68 -3.90 -18.64
C ARG A 143 -11.82 -2.70 -17.69
N LYS A 144 -12.96 -2.61 -17.01
CA LYS A 144 -13.32 -1.47 -16.14
C LYS A 144 -12.36 -1.23 -14.97
N ALA A 145 -11.67 -2.26 -14.50
CA ALA A 145 -10.74 -2.12 -13.39
C ALA A 145 -9.34 -1.60 -13.78
N ASN A 146 -9.05 -1.39 -15.07
CA ASN A 146 -7.74 -0.93 -15.51
C ASN A 146 -7.34 0.40 -14.85
N THR A 147 -8.24 1.39 -14.81
CA THR A 147 -7.98 2.69 -14.15
C THR A 147 -7.72 2.49 -12.67
N MET A 148 -8.55 1.71 -11.99
CA MET A 148 -8.38 1.41 -10.56
C MET A 148 -7.02 0.74 -10.29
N ILE A 149 -6.64 -0.30 -11.04
CA ILE A 149 -5.36 -1.00 -10.90
C ILE A 149 -4.19 -0.02 -11.04
N ASN A 150 -4.25 0.87 -12.04
CA ASN A 150 -3.18 1.81 -12.34
C ASN A 150 -3.16 3.05 -11.44
N SER A 151 -4.24 3.34 -10.73
CA SER A 151 -4.33 4.48 -9.77
C SER A 151 -3.72 4.15 -8.39
N CYS A 152 -3.43 2.89 -8.08
CA CYS A 152 -2.81 2.55 -6.80
C CYS A 152 -1.37 3.08 -6.73
N MET A 153 -1.06 3.85 -5.68
CA MET A 153 0.27 4.44 -5.46
C MET A 153 1.32 3.43 -4.96
N LEU A 154 0.95 2.18 -4.72
CA LEU A 154 1.82 1.12 -4.19
C LEU A 154 2.52 1.49 -2.86
N CYS A 155 1.91 2.34 -2.05
CA CYS A 155 2.51 2.95 -0.86
C CYS A 155 2.62 2.03 0.37
N GLY A 156 2.06 0.82 0.34
CA GLY A 156 2.11 -0.13 1.47
C GLY A 156 1.21 0.20 2.68
N LEU A 157 0.61 1.41 2.76
CA LEU A 157 -0.16 1.86 3.93
C LEU A 157 -1.20 0.82 4.41
N ARG A 158 -1.85 0.14 3.49
CA ARG A 158 -2.89 -0.83 3.81
C ARG A 158 -2.37 -2.08 4.49
N GLU A 159 -1.17 -2.50 4.14
CA GLU A 159 -0.50 -3.63 4.79
C GLU A 159 -0.23 -3.33 6.27
N GLU A 160 0.16 -2.10 6.58
CA GLU A 160 0.36 -1.66 7.96
C GLU A 160 -0.95 -1.55 8.75
N LEU A 161 -2.01 -1.06 8.12
CA LEU A 161 -3.32 -0.88 8.77
C LEU A 161 -4.14 -2.17 8.84
N CYS A 162 -3.80 -3.18 8.03
CA CYS A 162 -4.57 -4.41 7.96
C CYS A 162 -4.16 -5.39 9.06
N PRO A 163 -5.08 -5.86 9.93
CA PRO A 163 -4.76 -6.88 10.91
C PRO A 163 -4.20 -8.17 10.29
N GLY A 164 -4.64 -8.51 9.07
CA GLY A 164 -4.12 -9.63 8.28
C GLY A 164 -2.93 -9.28 7.38
N ARG A 165 -2.36 -8.08 7.50
CA ARG A 165 -1.23 -7.57 6.68
C ARG A 165 -1.44 -7.75 5.16
N PHE A 166 -2.66 -7.56 4.70
CA PHE A 166 -2.99 -7.73 3.29
C PHE A 166 -2.44 -6.59 2.43
N SER A 167 -1.54 -6.93 1.51
CA SER A 167 -0.91 -5.95 0.60
C SER A 167 -1.69 -5.78 -0.70
N MET A 168 -2.58 -4.78 -0.75
CA MET A 168 -3.22 -4.39 -2.01
C MET A 168 -2.22 -3.79 -3.01
N ALA A 169 -1.10 -3.27 -2.54
CA ALA A 169 -0.02 -2.79 -3.40
C ALA A 169 0.55 -3.94 -4.23
N ALA A 170 0.82 -5.08 -3.60
CA ALA A 170 1.26 -6.29 -4.28
C ALA A 170 0.23 -6.77 -5.32
N VAL A 171 -1.05 -6.85 -4.93
CA VAL A 171 -2.14 -7.26 -5.84
C VAL A 171 -2.23 -6.34 -7.07
N CYS A 172 -2.15 -5.01 -6.88
CA CYS A 172 -2.17 -4.08 -8.00
C CYS A 172 -0.92 -4.18 -8.88
N LEU A 173 0.26 -4.38 -8.26
CA LEU A 173 1.51 -4.54 -9.01
C LEU A 173 1.49 -5.81 -9.85
N ASP A 174 1.06 -6.93 -9.29
CA ASP A 174 0.93 -8.20 -10.01
C ASP A 174 -0.08 -8.10 -11.16
N ALA A 175 -1.20 -7.42 -10.92
CA ALA A 175 -2.15 -7.15 -12.00
C ALA A 175 -1.53 -6.30 -13.13
N ARG A 176 -0.69 -5.30 -12.81
CA ARG A 176 0.06 -4.53 -13.81
C ARG A 176 1.04 -5.40 -14.59
N ARG A 177 1.78 -6.29 -13.92
CA ARG A 177 2.68 -7.27 -14.55
C ARG A 177 1.94 -8.17 -15.54
N VAL A 178 0.80 -8.71 -15.11
CA VAL A 178 -0.08 -9.52 -15.99
C VAL A 178 -0.56 -8.71 -17.19
N MET A 179 -1.01 -7.46 -16.97
CA MET A 179 -1.46 -6.59 -18.06
C MET A 179 -0.35 -6.28 -19.07
N VAL A 180 0.87 -6.04 -18.60
CA VAL A 180 2.04 -5.83 -19.46
C VAL A 180 2.39 -7.10 -20.23
N GLY A 181 2.49 -8.24 -19.54
CA GLY A 181 2.82 -9.53 -20.17
C GLY A 181 1.81 -9.98 -21.20
N GLN A 182 0.55 -9.59 -21.09
CA GLN A 182 -0.53 -9.89 -22.03
C GLN A 182 -0.77 -8.78 -23.08
N ASN A 183 0.08 -7.75 -23.14
CA ASN A 183 -0.11 -6.57 -24.00
C ASN A 183 -1.49 -5.88 -23.79
N ARG A 184 -1.98 -5.86 -22.56
CA ARG A 184 -3.28 -5.28 -22.16
C ARG A 184 -3.16 -4.03 -21.31
N MET A 185 -1.93 -3.57 -21.05
CA MET A 185 -1.69 -2.31 -20.34
C MET A 185 -2.14 -1.15 -21.23
N PRO A 186 -3.00 -0.23 -20.76
CA PRO A 186 -3.35 0.97 -21.53
C PRO A 186 -2.09 1.77 -21.90
N PRO A 187 -1.95 2.22 -23.16
CA PRO A 187 -0.74 2.93 -23.61
C PRO A 187 -0.39 4.17 -22.77
N SER A 188 -1.40 4.94 -22.35
CA SER A 188 -1.22 6.14 -21.53
C SER A 188 -0.93 5.85 -20.05
N ALA A 189 -1.12 4.59 -19.59
CA ALA A 189 -0.87 4.26 -18.21
C ALA A 189 0.64 4.33 -17.91
N HIS A 190 1.00 5.20 -16.94
CA HIS A 190 2.38 5.46 -16.51
C HIS A 190 3.30 6.07 -17.59
N GLU A 191 2.76 6.50 -18.72
CA GLU A 191 3.56 7.00 -19.87
C GLU A 191 4.48 8.15 -19.47
N PHE A 192 3.97 9.15 -18.75
CA PHE A 192 4.76 10.30 -18.31
C PHE A 192 6.00 9.86 -17.51
N ALA A 193 5.83 9.06 -16.48
CA ALA A 193 6.92 8.59 -15.63
C ALA A 193 7.93 7.71 -16.38
N LEU A 194 7.48 6.93 -17.37
CA LEU A 194 8.34 6.10 -18.20
C LEU A 194 9.16 6.96 -19.20
N ARG A 195 8.56 8.00 -19.75
CA ARG A 195 9.29 8.96 -20.61
C ARG A 195 10.32 9.76 -19.82
N ASP A 196 9.96 10.22 -18.63
CA ASP A 196 10.88 10.90 -17.70
C ASP A 196 12.05 9.99 -17.31
N MET A 197 11.79 8.72 -17.03
CA MET A 197 12.83 7.72 -16.79
C MET A 197 13.75 7.55 -18.00
N ALA A 198 13.20 7.45 -19.20
CA ALA A 198 13.99 7.29 -20.43
C ALA A 198 14.85 8.53 -20.68
N PHE A 199 14.30 9.73 -20.49
CA PHE A 199 15.03 11.00 -20.62
C PHE A 199 16.17 11.10 -19.59
N ALA A 200 15.91 10.77 -18.33
CA ALA A 200 16.91 10.80 -17.26
C ALA A 200 18.05 9.77 -17.45
N ASN A 201 17.81 8.73 -18.23
CA ASN A 201 18.83 7.73 -18.60
C ASN A 201 19.47 8.01 -19.98
N GLY A 202 19.05 9.08 -20.64
CA GLY A 202 19.62 9.51 -21.93
C GLY A 202 20.97 10.21 -21.80
N GLU A 203 21.65 10.38 -22.91
CA GLU A 203 23.00 10.93 -23.01
C GLU A 203 23.17 12.34 -22.42
N HIS A 204 22.10 13.13 -22.38
CA HIS A 204 22.11 14.49 -21.85
C HIS A 204 22.00 14.57 -20.31
N CYS A 205 21.54 13.51 -19.66
CA CYS A 205 21.27 13.52 -18.21
C CYS A 205 22.07 12.47 -17.46
N ALA A 206 22.37 11.33 -18.09
CA ALA A 206 23.11 10.24 -17.44
C ALA A 206 24.59 10.57 -17.34
N LEU A 207 25.16 10.34 -16.17
CA LEU A 207 26.58 10.56 -15.91
C LEU A 207 27.10 9.53 -14.91
N ALA A 208 28.22 8.88 -15.24
CA ALA A 208 28.91 7.97 -14.32
C ALA A 208 30.41 8.26 -14.38
N ARG A 209 30.98 8.87 -13.31
CA ARG A 209 32.39 9.19 -13.29
C ARG A 209 32.95 9.31 -11.88
N HIS A 210 34.25 9.12 -11.76
CA HIS A 210 35.01 9.52 -10.58
C HIS A 210 35.05 11.04 -10.40
N ALA A 211 35.50 11.50 -9.25
CA ALA A 211 35.77 12.92 -9.05
C ALA A 211 36.80 13.45 -10.10
N PRO A 212 36.75 14.72 -10.46
CA PRO A 212 37.72 15.31 -11.39
C PRO A 212 39.17 15.04 -10.97
N GLY A 213 39.95 14.48 -11.89
CA GLY A 213 41.35 14.11 -11.65
C GLY A 213 41.57 12.81 -10.88
N ALA A 214 40.53 12.11 -10.44
CA ALA A 214 40.61 10.83 -9.76
C ALA A 214 40.37 9.64 -10.70
N THR A 215 41.07 8.52 -10.44
CA THR A 215 40.87 7.24 -11.15
C THR A 215 40.19 6.20 -10.27
N TYR A 216 39.79 6.57 -9.06
CA TYR A 216 39.14 5.73 -8.07
C TYR A 216 38.09 6.54 -7.30
N SER A 217 37.06 5.88 -6.80
CA SER A 217 36.10 6.44 -5.85
C SER A 217 35.76 5.40 -4.80
N ARG A 218 35.77 5.83 -3.55
CA ARG A 218 35.25 5.02 -2.45
C ARG A 218 33.73 4.95 -2.47
N TYR A 219 33.10 6.07 -2.86
CA TYR A 219 31.67 6.22 -2.97
C TYR A 219 31.27 6.91 -4.27
N LEU A 220 30.05 6.64 -4.76
CA LEU A 220 29.38 7.44 -5.75
C LEU A 220 28.14 8.09 -5.12
N PHE A 221 27.97 9.39 -5.31
CA PHE A 221 26.74 10.05 -4.95
C PHE A 221 25.67 9.81 -6.01
N PHE A 222 24.55 9.22 -5.57
CA PHE A 222 23.36 8.93 -6.37
C PHE A 222 22.17 9.74 -5.83
N PRO A 223 21.97 11.00 -6.29
CA PRO A 223 20.88 11.85 -5.81
C PRO A 223 19.50 11.36 -6.27
N GLY A 224 19.43 10.68 -7.42
CA GLY A 224 18.19 10.28 -8.09
C GLY A 224 17.67 11.35 -9.05
N CYS A 225 16.97 10.91 -10.11
CA CYS A 225 16.56 11.76 -11.22
C CYS A 225 15.65 12.93 -10.79
N GLN A 226 14.70 12.71 -9.89
CA GLN A 226 13.76 13.75 -9.48
C GLN A 226 14.44 14.88 -8.68
N LEU A 227 15.32 14.54 -7.74
CA LEU A 227 16.05 15.57 -7.00
C LEU A 227 16.96 16.39 -7.93
N THR A 228 17.65 15.72 -8.84
CA THR A 228 18.51 16.38 -9.83
C THR A 228 17.71 17.31 -10.76
N ALA A 229 16.50 16.94 -11.15
CA ALA A 229 15.64 17.76 -11.99
C ALA A 229 15.01 18.95 -11.26
N CYS A 230 14.63 18.75 -9.98
CA CYS A 230 13.94 19.79 -9.20
C CYS A 230 14.90 20.81 -8.57
N ASP A 231 16.09 20.37 -8.17
CA ASP A 231 17.08 21.20 -7.47
C ASP A 231 18.51 20.82 -7.88
N PRO A 232 18.92 21.13 -9.12
CA PRO A 232 20.27 20.80 -9.61
C PRO A 232 21.37 21.53 -8.82
N ASP A 233 21.12 22.76 -8.37
CA ASP A 233 22.09 23.54 -7.59
C ASP A 233 22.30 22.93 -6.19
N GLY A 234 21.21 22.50 -5.54
CA GLY A 234 21.27 21.76 -4.28
C GLY A 234 22.01 20.43 -4.41
N VAL A 235 21.82 19.71 -5.51
CA VAL A 235 22.57 18.47 -5.81
C VAL A 235 24.06 18.77 -6.01
N ALA A 236 24.40 19.83 -6.74
CA ALA A 236 25.79 20.24 -6.94
C ALA A 236 26.45 20.64 -5.62
N ALA A 237 25.75 21.41 -4.78
CA ALA A 237 26.23 21.78 -3.44
C ALA A 237 26.43 20.56 -2.52
N ALA A 238 25.47 19.64 -2.51
CA ALA A 238 25.56 18.38 -1.75
C ALA A 238 26.75 17.51 -2.21
N TYR A 239 26.95 17.41 -3.54
CA TYR A 239 28.10 16.69 -4.09
C TYR A 239 29.43 17.36 -3.71
N ALA A 240 29.51 18.68 -3.82
CA ALA A 240 30.73 19.44 -3.43
C ALA A 240 31.03 19.29 -1.94
N ASP A 241 30.01 19.29 -1.07
CA ASP A 241 30.17 19.06 0.36
C ASP A 241 30.66 17.64 0.66
N LEU A 242 30.05 16.62 0.06
CA LEU A 242 30.49 15.24 0.18
C LEU A 242 31.94 15.06 -0.28
N HIS A 243 32.29 15.62 -1.44
CA HIS A 243 33.66 15.52 -1.97
C HIS A 243 34.68 16.22 -1.07
N ARG A 244 34.36 17.42 -0.54
CA ARG A 244 35.22 18.15 0.39
C ARG A 244 35.47 17.38 1.69
N ARG A 245 34.45 16.69 2.20
CA ARG A 245 34.51 16.05 3.53
C ARG A 245 34.97 14.61 3.50
N LEU A 246 34.68 13.87 2.44
CA LEU A 246 35.01 12.46 2.29
C LEU A 246 36.15 12.20 1.29
N GLY A 247 36.46 13.16 0.42
CA GLY A 247 37.50 13.07 -0.60
C GLY A 247 37.08 12.27 -1.83
N GLU A 248 37.18 10.97 -1.78
CA GLU A 248 37.05 10.05 -2.92
C GLU A 248 35.57 9.74 -3.27
N VAL A 249 34.81 10.79 -3.61
CA VAL A 249 33.39 10.68 -4.00
C VAL A 249 33.23 11.02 -5.47
N GLY A 250 32.80 10.06 -6.27
CA GLY A 250 32.38 10.25 -7.65
C GLY A 250 30.87 10.56 -7.76
N LEU A 251 30.37 10.68 -8.97
CA LEU A 251 28.98 11.04 -9.25
C LEU A 251 28.34 10.03 -10.21
N LEU A 252 27.12 9.59 -9.87
CA LEU A 252 26.31 8.70 -10.70
C LEU A 252 24.91 9.31 -10.84
N LEU A 253 24.64 9.92 -11.99
CA LEU A 253 23.35 10.49 -12.36
C LEU A 253 22.63 9.53 -13.29
N SER A 254 21.52 9.01 -12.87
CA SER A 254 20.67 8.08 -13.63
C SER A 254 19.32 7.92 -12.94
N CYS A 255 18.33 7.41 -13.65
CA CYS A 255 17.11 6.94 -13.01
C CYS A 255 17.29 5.51 -12.47
N CYS A 256 16.80 5.26 -11.27
CA CYS A 256 16.86 3.95 -10.61
C CYS A 256 15.84 2.91 -11.15
N GLY A 257 15.18 3.17 -12.27
CA GLY A 257 14.21 2.25 -12.85
C GLY A 257 12.87 2.10 -12.10
N ALA A 258 12.66 2.81 -11.01
CA ALA A 258 11.42 2.72 -10.22
C ALA A 258 10.13 2.88 -11.05
N PRO A 259 10.01 3.79 -12.04
CA PRO A 259 8.84 3.89 -12.90
C PRO A 259 8.52 2.61 -13.68
N ALA A 260 9.54 1.92 -14.20
CA ALA A 260 9.37 0.65 -14.88
C ALA A 260 8.86 -0.43 -13.92
N ARG A 261 9.46 -0.51 -12.72
CA ARG A 261 9.05 -1.43 -11.65
C ARG A 261 7.58 -1.19 -11.24
N TRP A 262 7.23 0.05 -10.93
CA TRP A 262 5.87 0.41 -10.49
C TRP A 262 4.81 0.22 -11.55
N SER A 263 5.15 0.35 -12.82
CA SER A 263 4.23 0.09 -13.93
C SER A 263 4.09 -1.39 -14.31
N GLY A 264 4.82 -2.30 -13.62
CA GLY A 264 4.82 -3.73 -13.90
C GLY A 264 5.66 -4.15 -15.12
N ARG A 265 6.53 -3.27 -15.61
CA ARG A 265 7.42 -3.51 -16.77
C ARG A 265 8.74 -4.11 -16.32
N GLU A 266 8.70 -5.35 -15.83
CA GLU A 266 9.85 -6.05 -15.25
C GLU A 266 11.05 -6.19 -16.20
N ALA A 267 10.81 -6.40 -17.50
CA ALA A 267 11.88 -6.47 -18.49
C ALA A 267 12.61 -5.14 -18.60
N LEU A 268 11.87 -4.03 -18.68
CA LEU A 268 12.43 -2.68 -18.73
C LEU A 268 13.18 -2.30 -17.44
N PHE A 269 12.67 -2.73 -16.28
CA PHE A 269 13.36 -2.55 -14.99
C PHE A 269 14.70 -3.27 -14.98
N ARG A 270 14.71 -4.56 -15.37
CA ARG A 270 15.95 -5.36 -15.44
C ARG A 270 16.97 -4.79 -16.43
N GLU A 271 16.51 -4.33 -17.59
CA GLU A 271 17.36 -3.68 -18.59
C GLU A 271 18.00 -2.39 -18.02
N SER A 272 17.19 -1.55 -17.40
CA SER A 272 17.67 -0.32 -16.74
C SER A 272 18.70 -0.62 -15.65
N MET A 273 18.46 -1.64 -14.83
CA MET A 273 19.40 -2.09 -13.81
C MET A 273 20.68 -2.69 -14.38
N ALA A 274 20.61 -3.40 -15.50
CA ALA A 274 21.80 -3.92 -16.17
C ALA A 274 22.72 -2.81 -16.69
N VAL A 275 22.14 -1.76 -17.28
CA VAL A 275 22.90 -0.58 -17.74
C VAL A 275 23.55 0.14 -16.56
N LEU A 276 22.79 0.42 -15.52
CA LEU A 276 23.30 1.10 -14.33
C LEU A 276 24.37 0.25 -13.61
N GLY A 277 24.16 -1.06 -13.51
CA GLY A 277 25.11 -2.00 -12.95
C GLY A 277 26.42 -2.07 -13.74
N ALA A 278 26.37 -2.02 -15.07
CA ALA A 278 27.56 -1.97 -15.92
C ALA A 278 28.37 -0.69 -15.68
N GLN A 279 27.69 0.47 -15.57
CA GLN A 279 28.35 1.74 -15.23
C GLN A 279 29.02 1.70 -13.84
N TRP A 280 28.31 1.18 -12.85
CA TRP A 280 28.83 1.00 -11.49
C TRP A 280 30.03 0.06 -11.44
N GLN A 281 29.98 -1.05 -12.18
CA GLN A 281 31.09 -2.01 -12.27
C GLN A 281 32.30 -1.39 -12.97
N ALA A 282 32.09 -0.62 -14.04
CA ALA A 282 33.18 0.09 -14.75
C ALA A 282 33.93 1.07 -13.84
N LEU A 283 33.26 1.61 -12.80
CA LEU A 283 33.86 2.46 -11.79
C LEU A 283 34.45 1.71 -10.58
N GLY A 284 34.61 0.39 -10.67
CA GLY A 284 35.23 -0.41 -9.60
C GLY A 284 34.31 -0.78 -8.44
N ARG A 285 32.98 -0.74 -8.62
CA ARG A 285 31.96 -1.13 -7.62
C ARG A 285 32.04 -0.33 -6.31
N PRO A 286 32.12 1.02 -6.33
CA PRO A 286 32.17 1.81 -5.10
C PRO A 286 30.85 1.74 -4.33
N GLY A 287 30.86 2.10 -3.03
CA GLY A 287 29.62 2.27 -2.27
C GLY A 287 28.73 3.35 -2.87
N LEU A 288 27.41 3.23 -2.78
CA LEU A 288 26.45 4.21 -3.30
C LEU A 288 25.86 5.02 -2.14
N ILE A 289 26.07 6.33 -2.14
CA ILE A 289 25.38 7.28 -1.25
C ILE A 289 24.09 7.71 -1.96
N VAL A 290 22.95 7.27 -1.44
CA VAL A 290 21.64 7.41 -2.08
C VAL A 290 20.77 8.40 -1.32
N ALA A 291 20.31 9.47 -1.98
CA ALA A 291 19.47 10.49 -1.35
C ALA A 291 17.96 10.14 -1.36
N CYS A 292 17.50 9.45 -2.40
CA CYS A 292 16.08 9.13 -2.58
C CYS A 292 15.73 7.74 -2.03
N PRO A 293 14.75 7.59 -1.11
CA PRO A 293 14.33 6.30 -0.59
C PRO A 293 13.79 5.33 -1.66
N SER A 294 13.10 5.85 -2.68
CA SER A 294 12.63 5.02 -3.80
C SER A 294 13.80 4.45 -4.62
N CYS A 295 14.83 5.26 -4.82
CA CYS A 295 16.05 4.81 -5.48
C CYS A 295 16.76 3.73 -4.64
N ARG A 296 16.84 3.93 -3.32
CA ARG A 296 17.45 2.94 -2.42
C ARG A 296 16.73 1.60 -2.48
N ALA A 297 15.40 1.60 -2.48
CA ALA A 297 14.60 0.37 -2.62
C ALA A 297 14.82 -0.31 -3.97
N SER A 298 14.82 0.45 -5.08
CA SER A 298 15.06 -0.10 -6.43
C SER A 298 16.48 -0.63 -6.60
N LEU A 299 17.49 0.07 -6.08
CA LEU A 299 18.88 -0.37 -6.13
C LEU A 299 19.13 -1.61 -5.25
N ALA A 300 18.52 -1.70 -4.08
CA ALA A 300 18.61 -2.88 -3.22
C ALA A 300 18.03 -4.14 -3.90
N GLU A 301 16.99 -3.98 -4.73
CA GLU A 301 16.41 -5.08 -5.52
C GLU A 301 17.23 -5.40 -6.77
N GLY A 302 17.64 -4.36 -7.51
CA GLY A 302 18.28 -4.52 -8.83
C GLY A 302 19.79 -4.72 -8.79
N LEU A 303 20.47 -4.29 -7.72
CA LEU A 303 21.91 -4.42 -7.48
C LEU A 303 22.18 -4.88 -6.03
N PRO A 304 21.78 -6.09 -5.67
CA PRO A 304 21.84 -6.57 -4.27
C PRO A 304 23.26 -6.63 -3.70
N GLU A 305 24.28 -6.67 -4.55
CA GLU A 305 25.70 -6.65 -4.17
C GLU A 305 26.24 -5.25 -3.85
N ALA A 306 25.49 -4.18 -4.19
CA ALA A 306 25.94 -2.82 -3.94
C ALA A 306 25.78 -2.42 -2.47
N SER A 307 26.82 -1.84 -1.89
CA SER A 307 26.74 -1.22 -0.57
C SER A 307 25.99 0.10 -0.66
N LEU A 308 24.78 0.16 -0.10
CA LEU A 308 23.90 1.34 -0.15
C LEU A 308 23.94 2.08 1.20
N VAL A 309 24.30 3.35 1.16
CA VAL A 309 24.30 4.25 2.31
C VAL A 309 23.26 5.34 2.08
N SER A 310 22.38 5.55 3.05
CA SER A 310 21.46 6.70 2.99
C SER A 310 22.23 8.01 3.14
N TYR A 311 22.02 8.95 2.23
CA TYR A 311 22.60 10.30 2.33
C TYR A 311 22.23 10.97 3.66
N TRP A 312 21.00 10.81 4.11
CA TRP A 312 20.51 11.40 5.36
C TRP A 312 21.17 10.78 6.59
N SER A 313 21.30 9.47 6.64
CA SER A 313 22.02 8.77 7.73
C SER A 313 23.52 9.06 7.73
N LEU A 314 24.10 9.26 6.54
CA LEU A 314 25.48 9.70 6.42
C LEU A 314 25.66 11.10 7.00
N LEU A 315 24.80 12.04 6.67
CA LEU A 315 24.83 13.40 7.23
C LEU A 315 24.68 13.40 8.75
N ARG A 316 23.88 12.49 9.33
CA ARG A 316 23.83 12.32 10.79
C ARG A 316 25.18 11.95 11.38
N THR A 317 25.95 11.14 10.67
CA THR A 317 27.27 10.69 11.12
C THR A 317 28.34 11.78 10.98
N ILE A 318 28.31 12.51 9.88
CA ILE A 318 29.32 13.53 9.58
C ILE A 318 28.91 14.96 9.93
N GLY A 319 27.67 15.17 10.38
CA GLY A 319 27.04 16.48 10.67
C GLY A 319 26.39 17.12 9.43
N PRO A 320 25.42 18.03 9.60
CA PRO A 320 24.84 18.77 8.50
C PRO A 320 25.85 19.73 7.85
N PRO A 321 25.63 20.17 6.58
CA PRO A 321 26.41 21.24 5.96
C PRO A 321 26.32 22.53 6.80
N ARG A 322 27.41 23.30 6.85
CA ARG A 322 27.44 24.54 7.65
C ARG A 322 26.38 25.57 7.23
N GLU A 323 26.10 25.61 5.94
CA GLU A 323 25.12 26.50 5.33
C GLU A 323 23.67 26.14 5.74
N ALA A 324 23.41 24.89 6.14
CA ALA A 324 22.09 24.45 6.61
C ALA A 324 21.71 25.01 7.99
N MET A 325 22.66 25.55 8.76
CA MET A 325 22.40 26.16 10.06
C MET A 325 21.62 27.49 9.97
N ALA A 326 21.40 28.02 8.77
CA ALA A 326 20.64 29.26 8.53
C ALA A 326 19.11 29.09 8.63
N LEU A 327 18.60 27.91 8.96
CA LEU A 327 17.16 27.59 9.02
C LEU A 327 16.54 27.77 10.40
N ASP A 328 17.27 28.34 11.34
CA ASP A 328 16.87 28.51 12.74
C ASP A 328 15.48 29.16 12.90
N GLY A 329 14.67 28.56 13.78
CA GLY A 329 13.31 29.02 14.07
C GLY A 329 12.23 28.66 13.02
N ARG A 330 12.56 28.06 11.87
CA ARG A 330 11.56 27.65 10.87
C ARG A 330 10.75 26.45 11.36
N ARG A 331 9.48 26.45 10.99
CA ARG A 331 8.57 25.30 11.21
C ARG A 331 8.33 24.62 9.86
N LEU A 332 8.61 23.33 9.77
CA LEU A 332 8.39 22.53 8.57
C LEU A 332 7.47 21.34 8.87
N ALA A 333 6.44 21.16 8.04
CA ALA A 333 5.61 19.95 8.10
C ALA A 333 6.39 18.78 7.54
N MET A 334 6.40 17.67 8.29
CA MET A 334 7.08 16.44 7.88
C MET A 334 6.13 15.56 7.05
N ASN A 335 6.60 15.08 5.93
CA ASN A 335 5.91 14.08 5.12
C ASN A 335 6.90 13.02 4.69
N ASP A 336 6.92 11.89 5.40
CA ASP A 336 7.77 10.77 5.01
C ASP A 336 7.30 10.16 3.69
N PRO A 337 8.18 10.00 2.71
CA PRO A 337 7.81 9.39 1.44
C PRO A 337 7.41 7.93 1.64
N CYS A 338 6.48 7.43 0.83
CA CYS A 338 5.97 6.05 0.94
C CYS A 338 7.08 4.99 0.95
N ALA A 339 8.16 5.22 0.20
CA ALA A 339 9.30 4.31 0.14
C ALA A 339 10.15 4.29 1.42
N ALA A 340 10.02 5.29 2.30
CA ALA A 340 10.69 5.33 3.60
C ALA A 340 9.80 4.82 4.75
N ARG A 341 8.58 4.36 4.49
CA ARG A 341 7.61 3.91 5.51
C ARG A 341 8.19 2.90 6.50
N HIS A 342 8.98 1.97 6.01
CA HIS A 342 9.59 0.91 6.82
C HIS A 342 11.03 1.20 7.23
N ASP A 343 11.52 2.41 6.99
CA ASP A 343 12.89 2.84 7.32
C ASP A 343 12.89 3.84 8.48
N ALA A 344 12.59 3.32 9.67
CA ALA A 344 12.54 4.13 10.89
C ALA A 344 13.89 4.83 11.19
N THR A 345 15.00 4.27 10.71
CA THR A 345 16.32 4.89 10.87
C THR A 345 16.41 6.17 10.06
N VAL A 346 16.09 6.13 8.78
CA VAL A 346 16.12 7.33 7.93
C VAL A 346 15.11 8.37 8.40
N GLN A 347 13.90 7.96 8.81
CA GLN A 347 12.89 8.87 9.36
C GLN A 347 13.40 9.62 10.58
N ARG A 348 14.01 8.91 11.53
CA ARG A 348 14.63 9.50 12.73
C ARG A 348 15.78 10.42 12.36
N ASP A 349 16.70 9.93 11.50
CA ASP A 349 17.90 10.68 11.13
C ASP A 349 17.55 12.02 10.46
N VAL A 350 16.53 12.08 9.61
CA VAL A 350 16.04 13.33 9.00
C VAL A 350 15.50 14.30 10.07
N ARG A 351 14.72 13.81 11.03
CA ARG A 351 14.16 14.65 12.10
C ARG A 351 15.25 15.21 13.01
N GLU A 352 16.24 14.41 13.35
CA GLU A 352 17.38 14.82 14.15
C GLU A 352 18.25 15.85 13.42
N LEU A 353 18.53 15.65 12.11
CA LEU A 353 19.25 16.63 11.28
C LEU A 353 18.53 17.98 11.22
N LEU A 354 17.20 17.97 11.03
CA LEU A 354 16.40 19.20 11.04
C LEU A 354 16.47 19.90 12.40
N GLY A 355 16.41 19.14 13.48
CA GLY A 355 16.58 19.68 14.83
C GLY A 355 17.95 20.34 15.05
N GLU A 356 19.04 19.71 14.56
CA GLU A 356 20.38 20.28 14.60
C GLU A 356 20.52 21.57 13.78
N CYS A 357 19.71 21.72 12.71
CA CYS A 357 19.63 22.94 11.93
C CYS A 357 18.67 24.00 12.54
N GLY A 358 18.17 23.81 13.75
CA GLY A 358 17.25 24.72 14.42
C GLY A 358 15.82 24.67 13.88
N VAL A 359 15.47 23.71 13.02
CA VAL A 359 14.15 23.58 12.42
C VAL A 359 13.20 22.84 13.37
N LYS A 360 12.00 23.39 13.57
CA LYS A 360 10.93 22.72 14.29
C LYS A 360 10.12 21.83 13.35
N ALA A 361 10.36 20.53 13.38
CA ALA A 361 9.55 19.56 12.67
C ALA A 361 8.12 19.50 13.25
N VAL A 362 7.11 19.53 12.39
CA VAL A 362 5.70 19.40 12.75
C VAL A 362 5.15 18.18 12.07
N GLU A 363 4.72 17.19 12.85
CA GLU A 363 4.07 16.00 12.32
C GLU A 363 2.63 16.34 11.92
N PRO A 364 2.20 16.03 10.68
CA PRO A 364 0.80 16.18 10.30
C PRO A 364 -0.08 15.27 11.14
N ALA A 365 -1.26 15.73 11.51
CA ALA A 365 -2.25 14.86 12.12
C ALA A 365 -2.65 13.80 11.08
N LEU A 366 -2.75 12.55 11.50
CA LEU A 366 -3.36 11.49 10.70
C LEU A 366 -4.85 11.84 10.54
N THR A 367 -5.25 12.31 9.38
CA THR A 367 -6.65 12.56 9.03
C THR A 367 -7.26 11.32 8.38
#